data_0efeaa2d07049c90a6c61ac66a597694
#
_entry.id   0efeaa2d07049c90a6c61ac66a597694
#
_cell.length_a   1.000
_cell.length_b   1.000
_cell.length_c   1.000
_cell.angle_alpha   90.00
_cell.angle_beta   90.00
_cell.angle_gamma   90.00
#
_symmetry.space_group_name_H-M   'P 1'
#
loop_
_entity.id
_entity.type
_entity.pdbx_description
1 polymer ?
#
loop_
_entity_poly.entity_id
_entity_poly.type
_entity_poly.pdbx_seq_one_letter_code
_entity_poly.pdbx_strand_id
1 'polypeptide(L)'
;MRRQSHKEYSGHRVVGVRLSEPISPEIAGASKEAHKPQLYAYHMFDKAHIVMLTEEKLIPLKDGKAILKEFRQLEKTGVEKIRWEEGGGMYSGEQFLIRRLGYDIGGRIHLGRSAGDLEAVGRRIRQRDRLINLMKNINHLRNTALQVAEQNLDSVMPGYTHSQH
;
A
#
# COMPACT_ATOMS: atom_id res chain seq x y z
N MET A 1 25.38 4.51 -25.29
CA MET A 1 24.29 4.04 -24.41
C MET A 1 23.09 4.96 -24.59
N ARG A 2 21.99 4.53 -25.23
CA ARG A 2 20.76 5.33 -25.31
C ARG A 2 20.20 5.50 -23.90
N ARG A 3 20.01 6.73 -23.45
CA ARG A 3 19.23 7.02 -22.24
C ARG A 3 17.83 6.46 -22.46
N GLN A 4 17.45 5.44 -21.69
CA GLN A 4 16.09 4.93 -21.71
C GLN A 4 15.12 6.04 -21.28
N SER A 5 14.04 6.21 -22.04
CA SER A 5 13.05 7.23 -21.72
C SER A 5 12.32 6.89 -20.41
N HIS A 6 11.87 7.90 -19.69
CA HIS A 6 11.10 7.74 -18.44
C HIS A 6 9.89 6.79 -18.56
N LYS A 7 9.33 6.64 -19.75
CA LYS A 7 8.20 5.73 -20.03
C LYS A 7 8.57 4.24 -19.98
N GLU A 8 9.86 3.91 -20.14
CA GLU A 8 10.34 2.52 -20.14
C GLU A 8 10.68 2.02 -18.74
N TYR A 9 10.66 2.90 -17.72
CA TYR A 9 10.91 2.57 -16.33
C TYR A 9 9.61 2.18 -15.62
N SER A 10 8.88 1.25 -16.16
CA SER A 10 7.70 0.70 -15.48
C SER A 10 8.15 -0.38 -14.50
N GLY A 11 7.78 -0.22 -13.26
CA GLY A 11 8.06 -0.92 -12.01
C GLY A 11 8.51 -2.37 -11.92
N HIS A 12 8.72 -3.07 -13.02
CA HIS A 12 9.22 -4.45 -13.02
C HIS A 12 10.68 -4.58 -13.46
N ARG A 13 11.37 -3.45 -13.70
CA ARG A 13 12.67 -3.46 -14.39
C ARG A 13 13.79 -2.78 -13.64
N VAL A 14 13.77 -2.91 -12.34
CA VAL A 14 14.87 -2.43 -11.49
C VAL A 14 16.16 -3.16 -11.82
N VAL A 15 16.09 -4.32 -12.41
CA VAL A 15 17.26 -5.15 -12.67
C VAL A 15 17.26 -5.59 -14.11
N GLY A 16 17.67 -4.76 -15.01
CA GLY A 16 18.21 -5.05 -16.34
C GLY A 16 17.89 -6.37 -17.06
N VAL A 17 16.82 -7.05 -16.68
CA VAL A 17 16.31 -8.22 -17.41
C VAL A 17 15.70 -7.67 -18.70
N ARG A 18 16.46 -7.79 -19.76
CA ARG A 18 16.02 -7.42 -21.10
C ARG A 18 15.30 -8.63 -21.70
N LEU A 19 14.01 -8.50 -21.84
CA LEU A 19 13.23 -9.42 -22.62
C LEU A 19 13.25 -8.95 -24.07
N SER A 20 13.37 -9.88 -25.00
CA SER A 20 13.29 -9.62 -26.44
C SER A 20 11.89 -9.13 -26.82
N GLU A 21 10.86 -9.56 -26.09
CA GLU A 21 9.47 -9.20 -26.29
C GLU A 21 8.79 -8.86 -24.96
N PRO A 22 7.67 -8.09 -24.98
CA PRO A 22 6.88 -7.86 -23.78
C PRO A 22 6.38 -9.18 -23.21
N ILE A 23 6.51 -9.36 -21.87
CA ILE A 23 5.88 -10.48 -21.17
C ILE A 23 4.37 -10.34 -21.29
N SER A 24 3.68 -11.44 -21.57
CA SER A 24 2.23 -11.43 -21.57
C SER A 24 1.70 -11.03 -20.17
N PRO A 25 0.56 -10.34 -20.09
CA PRO A 25 -0.02 -9.93 -18.81
C PRO A 25 -0.24 -11.09 -17.84
N GLU A 26 -0.50 -12.28 -18.34
CA GLU A 26 -0.71 -13.50 -17.54
C GLU A 26 0.57 -13.95 -16.82
N ILE A 27 1.73 -13.68 -17.41
CA ILE A 27 3.04 -14.07 -16.86
C ILE A 27 3.66 -12.92 -16.07
N ALA A 28 3.27 -11.68 -16.34
CA ALA A 28 3.88 -10.48 -15.75
C ALA A 28 3.63 -10.29 -14.23
N GLY A 29 2.84 -11.16 -13.62
CA GLY A 29 2.50 -11.07 -12.19
C GLY A 29 1.26 -10.23 -11.92
N ALA A 30 1.08 -9.82 -10.65
CA ALA A 30 -0.10 -9.09 -10.22
C ALA A 30 -0.36 -7.85 -11.07
N SER A 31 -1.59 -7.71 -11.53
CA SER A 31 -2.01 -6.56 -12.31
C SER A 31 -1.86 -5.25 -11.51
N LYS A 32 -1.77 -4.14 -12.20
CA LYS A 32 -1.76 -2.79 -11.58
C LYS A 32 -2.92 -2.63 -10.58
N GLU A 33 -4.08 -3.19 -10.89
CA GLU A 33 -5.29 -3.17 -10.06
C GLU A 33 -5.09 -3.86 -8.71
N ALA A 34 -4.30 -4.93 -8.66
CA ALA A 34 -4.03 -5.66 -7.42
C ALA A 34 -3.24 -4.80 -6.39
N HIS A 35 -2.47 -3.82 -6.85
CA HIS A 35 -1.72 -2.92 -5.98
C HIS A 35 -2.53 -1.71 -5.51
N LYS A 36 -3.62 -1.34 -6.21
CA LYS A 36 -4.41 -0.15 -5.90
C LYS A 36 -4.79 -0.01 -4.42
N PRO A 37 -5.29 -1.05 -3.73
CA PRO A 37 -5.64 -0.94 -2.31
C PRO A 37 -4.45 -0.75 -1.37
N GLN A 38 -3.23 -0.82 -1.87
CA GLN A 38 -2.01 -0.75 -1.07
C GLN A 38 -1.20 0.54 -1.33
N LEU A 39 -1.60 1.38 -2.29
CA LEU A 39 -0.82 2.56 -2.71
C LEU A 39 -0.56 3.52 -1.55
N TYR A 40 -1.54 3.72 -0.68
CA TYR A 40 -1.37 4.54 0.51
C TYR A 40 -0.37 3.91 1.50
N ALA A 41 -0.45 2.61 1.73
CA ALA A 41 0.47 1.90 2.61
C ALA A 41 1.91 1.93 2.07
N TYR A 42 2.09 1.78 0.77
CA TYR A 42 3.40 1.96 0.13
C TYR A 42 3.95 3.37 0.34
N HIS A 43 3.09 4.38 0.26
CA HIS A 43 3.49 5.77 0.51
C HIS A 43 3.96 5.98 1.95
N MET A 44 3.25 5.44 2.92
CA MET A 44 3.65 5.50 4.34
C MET A 44 5.00 4.83 4.58
N PHE A 45 5.21 3.66 3.98
CA PHE A 45 6.50 2.95 4.06
C PHE A 45 7.61 3.76 3.41
N ASP A 46 7.40 4.31 2.21
CA ASP A 46 8.38 5.13 1.51
C ASP A 46 8.83 6.31 2.37
N LYS A 47 7.90 7.02 3.01
CA LYS A 47 8.22 8.13 3.90
C LYS A 47 9.04 7.69 5.11
N ALA A 48 8.60 6.64 5.80
CA ALA A 48 9.30 6.12 6.97
C ALA A 48 10.72 5.68 6.61
N HIS A 49 10.88 5.02 5.46
CA HIS A 49 12.17 4.57 4.96
C HIS A 49 13.13 5.75 4.68
N ILE A 50 12.65 6.82 4.05
CA ILE A 50 13.46 8.02 3.80
C ILE A 50 13.85 8.73 5.10
N VAL A 51 12.95 8.79 6.07
CA VAL A 51 13.28 9.35 7.40
C VAL A 51 14.42 8.52 8.02
N MET A 52 14.28 7.20 8.08
CA MET A 52 15.32 6.30 8.60
C MET A 52 16.64 6.47 7.86
N LEU A 53 16.66 6.42 6.52
CA LEU A 53 17.90 6.59 5.74
C LEU A 53 18.59 7.93 6.02
N THR A 54 17.81 8.97 6.29
CA THR A 54 18.33 10.31 6.59
C THR A 54 18.89 10.40 8.00
N GLU A 55 18.19 9.84 8.99
CA GLU A 55 18.60 9.82 10.41
C GLU A 55 19.86 8.98 10.61
N GLU A 56 19.93 7.82 9.95
CA GLU A 56 21.10 6.94 9.94
C GLU A 56 22.26 7.46 9.07
N LYS A 57 22.10 8.65 8.46
CA LYS A 57 23.12 9.29 7.60
C LYS A 57 23.52 8.45 6.38
N LEU A 58 22.68 7.53 5.95
CA LEU A 58 22.89 6.72 4.75
C LEU A 58 22.63 7.53 3.47
N ILE A 59 21.85 8.58 3.56
CA ILE A 59 21.68 9.60 2.52
C ILE A 59 21.91 11.01 3.10
N PRO A 60 22.37 11.97 2.29
CA PRO A 60 22.55 13.34 2.73
C PRO A 60 21.22 13.96 3.19
N LEU A 61 21.27 14.73 4.29
CA LEU A 61 20.11 15.43 4.84
C LEU A 61 19.36 16.29 3.81
N LYS A 62 20.12 16.94 2.90
CA LYS A 62 19.56 17.76 1.82
C LYS A 62 18.68 16.95 0.88
N ASP A 63 19.08 15.70 0.57
CA ASP A 63 18.37 14.82 -0.36
C ASP A 63 17.12 14.24 0.32
N GLY A 64 17.23 13.82 1.58
CA GLY A 64 16.08 13.40 2.38
C GLY A 64 15.01 14.48 2.50
N LYS A 65 15.43 15.74 2.77
CA LYS A 65 14.53 16.91 2.81
C LYS A 65 13.86 17.16 1.46
N ALA A 66 14.59 17.05 0.35
CA ALA A 66 14.06 17.22 -0.99
C ALA A 66 12.98 16.16 -1.31
N ILE A 67 13.28 14.89 -1.01
CA ILE A 67 12.34 13.78 -1.22
C ILE A 67 11.07 13.97 -0.38
N LEU A 68 11.19 14.26 0.90
CA LEU A 68 10.05 14.47 1.80
C LEU A 68 9.20 15.68 1.40
N LYS A 69 9.82 16.74 0.85
CA LYS A 69 9.10 17.88 0.29
C LYS A 69 8.24 17.49 -0.89
N GLU A 70 8.75 16.68 -1.82
CA GLU A 70 7.98 16.19 -2.96
C GLU A 70 6.85 15.26 -2.51
N PHE A 71 7.07 14.41 -1.52
CA PHE A 71 6.00 13.58 -0.95
C PHE A 71 4.89 14.41 -0.29
N ARG A 72 5.20 15.52 0.37
CA ARG A 72 4.17 16.45 0.87
C ARG A 72 3.35 17.08 -0.25
N GLN A 73 3.95 17.36 -1.41
CA GLN A 73 3.19 17.85 -2.56
C GLN A 73 2.29 16.75 -3.15
N LEU A 74 2.80 15.53 -3.23
CA LEU A 74 2.02 14.37 -3.64
C LEU A 74 0.80 14.16 -2.73
N GLU A 75 0.98 14.27 -1.41
CA GLU A 75 -0.10 14.16 -0.41
C GLU A 75 -1.20 15.21 -0.62
N LYS A 76 -0.83 16.46 -0.91
CA LYS A 76 -1.80 17.54 -1.19
C LYS A 76 -2.64 17.28 -2.44
N THR A 77 -2.07 16.63 -3.44
CA THR A 77 -2.76 16.31 -4.71
C THR A 77 -3.58 15.02 -4.61
N GLY A 78 -3.21 14.13 -3.68
CA GLY A 78 -3.84 12.84 -3.48
C GLY A 78 -2.90 11.67 -3.77
N VAL A 79 -2.57 10.93 -2.72
CA VAL A 79 -1.58 9.84 -2.75
C VAL A 79 -1.94 8.78 -3.79
N GLU A 80 -3.15 8.26 -3.72
CA GLU A 80 -3.58 7.16 -4.59
C GLU A 80 -3.67 7.60 -6.05
N LYS A 81 -4.17 8.81 -6.29
CA LYS A 81 -4.28 9.39 -7.64
C LYS A 81 -2.92 9.46 -8.30
N ILE A 82 -1.97 10.16 -7.67
CA ILE A 82 -0.64 10.36 -8.25
C ILE A 82 0.10 9.03 -8.42
N ARG A 83 0.08 8.17 -7.41
CA ARG A 83 0.72 6.85 -7.53
C ARG A 83 0.10 5.98 -8.61
N TRP A 84 -1.20 6.12 -8.83
CA TRP A 84 -1.88 5.43 -9.92
C TRP A 84 -1.42 5.94 -11.30
N GLU A 85 -1.31 7.25 -11.45
CA GLU A 85 -0.80 7.89 -12.67
C GLU A 85 0.67 7.51 -12.94
N GLU A 86 1.46 7.31 -11.88
CA GLU A 86 2.87 6.88 -11.94
C GLU A 86 3.06 5.35 -12.09
N GLY A 87 2.10 4.66 -12.66
CA GLY A 87 2.18 3.23 -12.95
C GLY A 87 1.44 2.33 -11.96
N GLY A 88 0.98 2.83 -10.79
CA GLY A 88 0.10 2.13 -9.86
C GLY A 88 0.69 0.94 -9.12
N GLY A 89 1.98 0.66 -9.27
CA GLY A 89 2.68 -0.43 -8.62
C GLY A 89 3.47 0.01 -7.37
N MET A 90 4.21 -0.93 -6.82
CA MET A 90 5.08 -0.72 -5.64
C MET A 90 6.09 0.42 -5.86
N TYR A 91 6.62 0.54 -7.07
CA TYR A 91 7.64 1.53 -7.43
C TYR A 91 7.08 2.89 -7.88
N SER A 92 5.77 3.08 -7.82
CA SER A 92 5.13 4.34 -8.23
C SER A 92 5.66 5.57 -7.48
N GLY A 93 6.03 5.40 -6.20
CA GLY A 93 6.67 6.47 -5.41
C GLY A 93 8.07 6.81 -5.91
N GLU A 94 8.87 5.80 -6.26
CA GLU A 94 10.20 5.97 -6.84
C GLU A 94 10.11 6.65 -8.21
N GLN A 95 9.19 6.21 -9.07
CA GLN A 95 8.98 6.81 -10.39
C GLN A 95 8.59 8.29 -10.30
N PHE A 96 7.69 8.62 -9.37
CA PHE A 96 7.33 10.00 -9.07
C PHE A 96 8.56 10.84 -8.68
N LEU A 97 9.36 10.33 -7.73
CA LEU A 97 10.55 11.05 -7.25
C LEU A 97 11.62 11.20 -8.32
N ILE A 98 11.89 10.15 -9.11
CA ILE A 98 12.85 10.22 -10.22
C ILE A 98 12.43 11.27 -11.24
N ARG A 99 11.15 11.34 -11.56
CA ARG A 99 10.61 12.35 -12.47
C ARG A 99 10.80 13.77 -11.94
N ARG A 100 10.67 13.98 -10.64
CA ARG A 100 10.73 15.29 -9.98
C ARG A 100 12.14 15.74 -9.62
N LEU A 101 12.99 14.80 -9.19
CA LEU A 101 14.30 15.08 -8.59
C LEU A 101 15.48 14.46 -9.36
N GLY A 102 15.18 13.67 -10.41
CA GLY A 102 16.21 12.92 -11.14
C GLY A 102 16.61 11.62 -10.44
N TYR A 103 17.41 10.80 -11.15
CA TYR A 103 17.82 9.47 -10.66
C TYR A 103 18.70 9.55 -9.41
N ASP A 104 19.62 10.52 -9.34
CA ASP A 104 20.59 10.62 -8.26
C ASP A 104 19.96 10.88 -6.89
N ILE A 105 18.83 11.58 -6.86
CA ILE A 105 18.11 11.88 -5.61
C ILE A 105 16.89 10.97 -5.48
N GLY A 106 16.03 10.92 -6.51
CA GLY A 106 14.79 10.17 -6.46
C GLY A 106 14.98 8.67 -6.31
N GLY A 107 16.02 8.09 -6.94
CA GLY A 107 16.35 6.67 -6.84
C GLY A 107 16.89 6.22 -5.47
N ARG A 108 17.31 7.16 -4.61
CA ARG A 108 17.81 6.83 -3.25
C ARG A 108 16.75 6.20 -2.35
N ILE A 109 15.49 6.37 -2.67
CA ILE A 109 14.38 5.73 -1.95
C ILE A 109 14.49 4.20 -1.94
N HIS A 110 15.17 3.62 -2.92
CA HIS A 110 15.32 2.16 -3.06
C HIS A 110 16.50 1.59 -2.28
N LEU A 111 17.32 2.45 -1.68
CA LEU A 111 18.54 2.02 -0.99
C LEU A 111 18.20 1.08 0.18
N GLY A 112 18.83 -0.11 0.19
CA GLY A 112 18.75 -1.07 1.28
C GLY A 112 17.38 -1.76 1.46
N ARG A 113 16.50 -1.75 0.45
CA ARG A 113 15.21 -2.44 0.50
C ARG A 113 14.90 -3.20 -0.79
N SER A 114 13.97 -4.13 -0.71
CA SER A 114 13.42 -4.86 -1.86
C SER A 114 11.93 -4.55 -2.07
N ALA A 115 11.41 -4.99 -3.21
CA ALA A 115 9.96 -4.98 -3.48
C ALA A 115 9.17 -5.77 -2.44
N GLY A 116 9.73 -6.88 -1.96
CA GLY A 116 9.14 -7.74 -0.93
C GLY A 116 8.89 -7.00 0.38
N ASP A 117 9.75 -6.06 0.76
CA ASP A 117 9.58 -5.25 1.97
C ASP A 117 8.35 -4.34 1.86
N LEU A 118 8.19 -3.66 0.71
CA LEU A 118 7.01 -2.83 0.47
C LEU A 118 5.73 -3.64 0.48
N GLU A 119 5.74 -4.78 -0.19
CA GLU A 119 4.57 -5.65 -0.27
C GLU A 119 4.19 -6.22 1.10
N ALA A 120 5.16 -6.67 1.88
CA ALA A 120 4.95 -7.20 3.22
C ALA A 120 4.33 -6.14 4.14
N VAL A 121 4.88 -4.92 4.16
CA VAL A 121 4.34 -3.81 4.96
C VAL A 121 2.96 -3.39 4.46
N GLY A 122 2.78 -3.25 3.15
CA GLY A 122 1.50 -2.90 2.55
C GLY A 122 0.39 -3.89 2.93
N ARG A 123 0.67 -5.20 2.88
CA ARG A 123 -0.24 -6.24 3.33
C ARG A 123 -0.55 -6.15 4.83
N ARG A 124 0.45 -5.95 5.67
CA ARG A 124 0.26 -5.85 7.13
C ARG A 124 -0.60 -4.66 7.53
N ILE A 125 -0.37 -3.47 6.96
CA ILE A 125 -1.20 -2.28 7.21
C ILE A 125 -2.65 -2.57 6.81
N ARG A 126 -2.87 -3.12 5.63
CA ARG A 126 -4.21 -3.48 5.16
C ARG A 126 -4.89 -4.54 6.03
N GLN A 127 -4.15 -5.55 6.47
CA GLN A 127 -4.68 -6.58 7.37
C GLN A 127 -5.07 -5.99 8.73
N ARG A 128 -4.23 -5.11 9.28
CA ARG A 128 -4.56 -4.38 10.51
C ARG A 128 -5.89 -3.64 10.40
N ASP A 129 -6.07 -2.89 9.33
CA ASP A 129 -7.29 -2.10 9.14
C ASP A 129 -8.53 -2.99 8.97
N ARG A 130 -8.38 -4.13 8.29
CA ARG A 130 -9.44 -5.14 8.17
C ARG A 130 -9.79 -5.78 9.51
N LEU A 131 -8.79 -6.11 10.33
CA LEU A 131 -9.01 -6.67 11.66
C LEU A 131 -9.72 -5.67 12.58
N ILE A 132 -9.32 -4.40 12.55
CA ILE A 132 -10.01 -3.34 13.32
C ILE A 132 -11.48 -3.24 12.90
N ASN A 133 -11.77 -3.27 11.61
CA ASN A 133 -13.15 -3.24 11.12
C ASN A 133 -13.94 -4.49 11.52
N LEU A 134 -13.32 -5.66 11.47
CA LEU A 134 -13.94 -6.90 11.95
C LEU A 134 -14.29 -6.80 13.44
N MET A 135 -13.36 -6.33 14.27
CA MET A 135 -13.62 -6.11 15.70
C MET A 135 -14.78 -5.14 15.95
N LYS A 136 -14.86 -4.05 15.18
CA LYS A 136 -15.99 -3.11 15.25
C LYS A 136 -17.32 -3.80 14.91
N ASN A 137 -17.35 -4.60 13.85
CA ASN A 137 -18.55 -5.31 13.43
C ASN A 137 -18.99 -6.38 14.46
N ILE A 138 -18.03 -7.10 15.06
CA ILE A 138 -18.33 -8.05 16.14
C ILE A 138 -18.92 -7.33 17.35
N ASN A 139 -18.36 -6.19 17.74
CA ASN A 139 -18.91 -5.39 18.84
C ASN A 139 -20.32 -4.86 18.53
N HIS A 140 -20.56 -4.44 17.29
CA HIS A 140 -21.90 -4.03 16.87
C HIS A 140 -22.90 -5.20 16.96
N LEU A 141 -22.53 -6.37 16.46
CA LEU A 141 -23.35 -7.58 16.57
C LEU A 141 -23.65 -7.93 18.04
N ARG A 142 -22.64 -7.90 18.92
CA ARG A 142 -22.83 -8.13 20.35
C ARG A 142 -23.85 -7.15 20.96
N ASN A 143 -23.69 -5.87 20.67
CA ASN A 143 -24.60 -4.84 21.18
C ASN A 143 -26.03 -5.06 20.67
N THR A 144 -26.21 -5.39 19.40
CA THR A 144 -27.53 -5.72 18.84
C THR A 144 -28.14 -6.94 19.52
N ALA A 145 -27.36 -8.00 19.73
CA ALA A 145 -27.85 -9.20 20.40
C ALA A 145 -28.26 -8.90 21.85
N LEU A 146 -27.48 -8.08 22.59
CA LEU A 146 -27.82 -7.65 23.93
C LEU A 146 -29.12 -6.82 23.99
N GLN A 147 -29.31 -5.90 23.05
CA GLN A 147 -30.54 -5.12 22.95
C GLN A 147 -31.76 -6.00 22.69
N VAL A 148 -31.63 -6.97 21.77
CA VAL A 148 -32.74 -7.93 21.53
C VAL A 148 -33.01 -8.78 22.75
N ALA A 149 -31.97 -9.25 23.44
CA ALA A 149 -32.15 -10.01 24.68
C ALA A 149 -32.86 -9.18 25.79
N GLU A 150 -32.45 -7.92 25.96
CA GLU A 150 -33.04 -7.00 26.91
C GLU A 150 -34.55 -6.74 26.64
N GLN A 151 -34.90 -6.58 25.35
CA GLN A 151 -36.27 -6.39 24.92
C GLN A 151 -37.16 -7.64 25.11
N ASN A 152 -36.57 -8.81 25.28
CA ASN A 152 -37.28 -10.10 25.37
C ASN A 152 -37.01 -10.86 26.66
N LEU A 153 -36.61 -10.17 27.74
CA LEU A 153 -36.32 -10.80 29.01
C LEU A 153 -37.51 -11.59 29.58
N ASP A 154 -38.73 -11.07 29.39
CA ASP A 154 -39.96 -11.66 29.92
C ASP A 154 -40.67 -12.53 28.85
N SER A 155 -40.09 -12.73 27.69
CA SER A 155 -40.67 -13.52 26.61
C SER A 155 -40.54 -15.03 26.90
N VAL A 156 -41.66 -15.69 27.06
CA VAL A 156 -41.72 -17.14 27.24
C VAL A 156 -41.78 -17.81 25.86
N MET A 157 -40.77 -18.63 25.57
CA MET A 157 -40.70 -19.37 24.33
C MET A 157 -40.95 -20.87 24.60
N PRO A 158 -41.97 -21.49 23.98
CA PRO A 158 -42.17 -22.92 24.11
C PRO A 158 -41.05 -23.70 23.38
N GLY A 159 -40.50 -24.71 24.04
CA GLY A 159 -39.55 -25.63 23.45
C GLY A 159 -40.25 -26.78 22.76
N TYR A 160 -39.95 -27.00 21.48
CA TYR A 160 -40.46 -28.15 20.71
C TYR A 160 -39.32 -29.02 20.23
N THR A 161 -39.54 -30.36 20.33
CA THR A 161 -38.68 -31.37 19.71
C THR A 161 -39.56 -32.35 18.94
N HIS A 162 -39.30 -32.52 17.66
CA HIS A 162 -40.13 -33.37 16.79
C HIS A 162 -41.64 -33.06 16.85
N SER A 163 -41.99 -31.79 16.81
CA SER A 163 -43.37 -31.26 16.93
C SER A 163 -44.09 -31.56 18.26
N GLN A 164 -43.33 -31.95 19.28
CA GLN A 164 -43.84 -32.16 20.64
C GLN A 164 -43.19 -31.15 21.60
N HIS A 165 -43.99 -30.60 22.49
CA HIS A 165 -43.52 -29.68 23.53
C HIS A 165 -43.20 -30.38 24.85
#